data_c14e99bc86583eb77190fd2d24ed44c5
#
_entry.id   c14e99bc86583eb77190fd2d24ed44c5
#
_cell.length_a   1.000
_cell.length_b   1.000
_cell.length_c   1.000
_cell.angle_alpha   90.00
_cell.angle_beta   90.00
_cell.angle_gamma   90.00
#
_symmetry.space_group_name_H-M   'P 1'
#
loop_
_entity.id
_entity.type
_entity.pdbx_description
1 polymer ?
#
loop_
_entity_poly.entity_id
_entity_poly.type
_entity_poly.pdbx_seq_one_letter_code
_entity_poly.pdbx_strand_id
1 'polypeptide(L)' 'MSEHPDRLIRKLIDTLSDQDPITRRNAAGALRLHGSRAVAAIPALVRLLDDEDPRVREEAERALTRLRTAAA' A
#
# COMPACT_ATOMS: atom_id res chain seq x y z
N MET A 1 -22.90 9.12 -11.50
CA MET A 1 -21.82 8.18 -11.72
C MET A 1 -21.09 7.87 -10.43
N SER A 2 -21.01 6.63 -10.10
CA SER A 2 -20.45 6.25 -8.82
C SER A 2 -18.92 6.22 -8.84
N GLU A 3 -18.35 6.35 -7.67
CA GLU A 3 -16.93 6.19 -7.48
C GLU A 3 -16.56 4.72 -7.63
N HIS A 4 -15.47 4.46 -8.31
CA HIS A 4 -14.94 3.12 -8.34
C HIS A 4 -14.03 2.91 -7.15
N PRO A 5 -14.08 1.72 -6.52
CA PRO A 5 -13.08 1.41 -5.48
C PRO A 5 -11.66 1.61 -5.96
N ASP A 6 -11.43 1.41 -7.25
CA ASP A 6 -10.11 1.55 -7.84
C ASP A 6 -9.56 2.97 -7.72
N ARG A 7 -10.42 3.97 -7.69
CA ARG A 7 -9.96 5.35 -7.59
C ARG A 7 -9.27 5.59 -6.25
N LEU A 8 -9.86 5.10 -5.17
CA LEU A 8 -9.27 5.22 -3.86
C LEU A 8 -7.96 4.45 -3.78
N ILE A 9 -7.95 3.23 -4.29
CA ILE A 9 -6.75 2.40 -4.28
C ILE A 9 -5.64 3.09 -5.07
N ARG A 10 -5.98 3.65 -6.23
CA ARG A 10 -5.00 4.33 -7.06
C ARG A 10 -4.40 5.52 -6.33
N LYS A 11 -5.25 6.29 -5.63
CA LYS A 11 -4.76 7.42 -4.87
C LYS A 11 -3.83 6.98 -3.76
N LEU A 12 -4.16 5.88 -3.09
CA LEU A 12 -3.30 5.35 -2.04
C LEU A 12 -1.97 4.89 -2.61
N ILE A 13 -1.99 4.25 -3.78
CA ILE A 13 -0.75 3.83 -4.43
C ILE A 13 0.13 5.05 -4.72
N ASP A 14 -0.47 6.12 -5.23
CA ASP A 14 0.29 7.35 -5.49
C ASP A 14 0.89 7.91 -4.20
N THR A 15 0.16 7.81 -3.11
CA THR A 15 0.60 8.35 -1.83
C THR A 15 1.79 7.55 -1.26
N LEU A 16 2.02 6.33 -1.74
CA LEU A 16 3.19 5.56 -1.32
C LEU A 16 4.50 6.22 -1.73
N SER A 17 4.45 7.21 -2.61
CA SER A 17 5.63 7.96 -3.05
C SER A 17 5.74 9.33 -2.40
N ASP A 18 4.93 9.60 -1.40
CA ASP A 18 4.97 10.89 -0.72
C ASP A 18 6.30 11.09 -0.03
N GLN A 19 6.74 12.35 0.09
CA GLN A 19 8.02 12.66 0.72
C GLN A 19 8.02 12.36 2.21
N ASP A 20 6.87 12.45 2.85
CA ASP A 20 6.75 12.24 4.29
C ASP A 20 6.64 10.74 4.57
N PRO A 21 7.58 10.16 5.34
CA PRO A 21 7.54 8.74 5.65
C PRO A 21 6.30 8.32 6.43
N ILE A 22 5.77 9.20 7.28
CA ILE A 22 4.55 8.88 8.01
C ILE A 22 3.39 8.72 7.03
N THR A 23 3.34 9.58 6.02
CA THR A 23 2.30 9.51 5.00
C THR A 23 2.44 8.21 4.19
N ARG A 24 3.69 7.85 3.82
CA ARG A 24 3.92 6.60 3.10
C ARG A 24 3.49 5.39 3.93
N ARG A 25 3.86 5.39 5.23
CA ARG A 25 3.46 4.30 6.11
C ARG A 25 1.95 4.19 6.21
N ASN A 26 1.27 5.33 6.38
CA ASN A 26 -0.18 5.33 6.52
C ASN A 26 -0.86 4.83 5.24
N ALA A 27 -0.33 5.19 4.07
CA ALA A 27 -0.88 4.69 2.82
C ALA A 27 -0.73 3.18 2.70
N ALA A 28 0.44 2.66 3.09
CA ALA A 28 0.66 1.22 3.08
C ALA A 28 -0.30 0.51 4.04
N GLY A 29 -0.53 1.10 5.21
CA GLY A 29 -1.47 0.54 6.18
C GLY A 29 -2.90 0.53 5.65
N ALA A 30 -3.30 1.60 4.98
CA ALA A 30 -4.62 1.68 4.39
C ALA A 30 -4.80 0.62 3.31
N LEU A 31 -3.78 0.42 2.48
CA LEU A 31 -3.84 -0.61 1.45
C LEU A 31 -3.94 -2.01 2.08
N ARG A 32 -3.21 -2.24 3.15
CA ARG A 32 -3.30 -3.50 3.88
C ARG A 32 -4.74 -3.77 4.33
N LEU A 33 -5.40 -2.74 4.84
CA LEU A 33 -6.76 -2.87 5.34
C LEU A 33 -7.78 -3.14 4.23
N HIS A 34 -7.50 -2.71 3.01
CA HIS A 34 -8.39 -2.99 1.89
C HIS A 34 -8.27 -4.42 1.39
N GLY A 35 -7.19 -5.10 1.71
CA GLY A 35 -7.06 -6.52 1.39
C GLY A 35 -7.12 -6.80 -0.10
N SER A 36 -7.98 -7.73 -0.52
CA SER A 36 -8.04 -8.17 -1.91
C SER A 36 -8.31 -7.03 -2.89
N ARG A 37 -8.94 -5.95 -2.43
CA ARG A 37 -9.23 -4.81 -3.30
C ARG A 37 -7.99 -4.04 -3.67
N ALA A 38 -6.90 -4.22 -2.93
CA ALA A 38 -5.67 -3.46 -3.12
C ALA A 38 -4.55 -4.29 -3.74
N VAL A 39 -4.86 -5.43 -4.33
CA VAL A 39 -3.85 -6.32 -4.91
C VAL A 39 -3.00 -5.59 -5.96
N ALA A 40 -3.58 -4.63 -6.67
CA ALA A 40 -2.83 -3.84 -7.66
C ALA A 40 -1.69 -3.03 -7.04
N ALA A 41 -1.69 -2.85 -5.72
CA ALA A 41 -0.63 -2.10 -5.04
C ALA A 41 0.63 -2.93 -4.78
N ILE A 42 0.57 -4.24 -5.02
CA ILE A 42 1.70 -5.11 -4.69
C ILE A 42 3.02 -4.62 -5.28
N PRO A 43 3.11 -4.28 -6.58
CA PRO A 43 4.41 -3.83 -7.10
C PRO A 43 4.94 -2.57 -6.41
N ALA A 44 4.05 -1.63 -6.10
CA ALA A 44 4.47 -0.41 -5.42
C ALA A 44 4.94 -0.68 -3.99
N LEU A 45 4.25 -1.61 -3.31
CA LEU A 45 4.64 -1.98 -1.95
C LEU A 45 5.97 -2.73 -1.92
N VAL A 46 6.26 -3.52 -2.95
CA VAL A 46 7.55 -4.19 -3.04
C VAL A 46 8.67 -3.15 -3.06
N ARG A 47 8.49 -2.04 -3.76
CA ARG A 47 9.50 -0.99 -3.77
C ARG A 47 9.71 -0.38 -2.39
N LEU A 48 8.67 -0.34 -1.56
CA LEU A 48 8.79 0.21 -0.21
C LEU A 48 9.54 -0.70 0.76
N LEU A 49 9.83 -1.93 0.37
CA LEU A 49 10.68 -2.79 1.19
C LEU A 49 12.09 -2.23 1.33
N ASP A 50 12.48 -1.34 0.41
CA ASP A 50 13.79 -0.69 0.43
C ASP A 50 13.69 0.77 0.90
N ASP A 51 12.56 1.15 1.49
CA ASP A 51 12.37 2.52 1.97
C ASP A 51 13.41 2.85 3.03
N GLU A 52 13.85 4.11 3.06
CA GLU A 52 14.84 4.55 4.02
C GLU A 52 14.32 4.52 5.46
N ASP A 53 13.00 4.62 5.65
CA ASP A 53 12.41 4.64 6.98
C ASP A 53 11.98 3.22 7.38
N PRO A 54 12.48 2.72 8.52
CA PRO A 54 12.14 1.36 8.94
C PRO A 54 10.67 1.14 9.21
N ARG A 55 9.95 2.17 9.61
CA ARG A 55 8.51 2.04 9.85
C ARG A 55 7.76 1.81 8.56
N VAL A 56 8.23 2.43 7.48
CA VAL A 56 7.65 2.21 6.16
C VAL A 56 7.94 0.79 5.68
N ARG A 57 9.19 0.35 5.83
CA ARG A 57 9.56 -1.01 5.44
C ARG A 57 8.72 -2.06 6.16
N GLU A 58 8.52 -1.89 7.47
CA GLU A 58 7.72 -2.82 8.25
C GLU A 58 6.28 -2.88 7.77
N GLU A 59 5.68 -1.71 7.55
CA GLU A 59 4.29 -1.68 7.12
C GLU A 59 4.13 -2.25 5.73
N ALA A 60 5.11 -2.01 4.85
CA ALA A 60 5.09 -2.61 3.52
C ALA A 60 5.12 -4.13 3.60
N GLU A 61 5.94 -4.69 4.51
CA GLU A 61 5.97 -6.14 4.70
C GLU A 61 4.62 -6.69 5.13
N ARG A 62 4.00 -6.01 6.10
CA ARG A 62 2.70 -6.43 6.60
C ARG A 62 1.65 -6.37 5.50
N ALA A 63 1.68 -5.28 4.73
CA ALA A 63 0.73 -5.11 3.65
C ALA A 63 0.91 -6.19 2.59
N LEU A 64 2.15 -6.47 2.22
CA LEU A 64 2.44 -7.47 1.20
C LEU A 64 1.97 -8.86 1.65
N THR A 65 2.22 -9.21 2.91
CA THR A 65 1.77 -10.50 3.44
C THR A 65 0.25 -10.62 3.30
N ARG A 66 -0.46 -9.56 3.69
CA ARG A 66 -1.92 -9.59 3.64
C ARG A 66 -2.43 -9.65 2.19
N LEU A 67 -1.85 -8.83 1.32
CA LEU A 67 -2.35 -8.75 -0.05
C LEU A 67 -2.01 -10.00 -0.86
N ARG A 68 -0.85 -10.59 -0.62
CA ARG A 68 -0.49 -11.82 -1.30
C ARG A 68 -1.39 -12.98 -0.88
N THR A 69 -1.73 -13.03 0.41
CA THR A 69 -2.67 -14.03 0.89
C THR A 69 -4.05 -13.82 0.26
N ALA A 70 -4.46 -12.56 0.15
CA ALA A 70 -5.76 -12.24 -0.44
C ALA A 70 -5.79 -12.54 -1.93
N ALA A 71 -4.64 -12.49 -2.61
CA ALA A 71 -4.55 -12.74 -4.05
C ALA A 71 -4.49 -14.23 -4.38
N ALA A 72 -4.21 -15.07 -3.39
CA ALA A 72 -4.02 -16.51 -3.63
C ALA A 72 -5.33 -17.26 -3.99
#